data_dc66bec00d4b273ee7917f160402a58b
#
_entry.id   dc66bec00d4b273ee7917f160402a58b
#
_cell.length_a   1.000
_cell.length_b   1.000
_cell.length_c   1.000
_cell.angle_alpha   90.00
_cell.angle_beta   90.00
_cell.angle_gamma   90.00
#
_symmetry.space_group_name_H-M   'P 1'
#
loop_
_entity.id
_entity.type
_entity.pdbx_description
1 polymer ?
#
loop_
_entity_poly.entity_id
_entity_poly.type
_entity_poly.pdbx_seq_one_letter_code
_entity_poly.pdbx_strand_id
1 'polypeptide(L)'
;FENNFYPESPNLLNAQRSTTTASAEIDNLLRYPGVKSVLCNRSNNLDYDKILSEGQVTLVCTRRGDLGETAHKAFGLFFLLLMQQSILARPGNDSNRIPHCLYIDDFPAYICKATEPIYTLYRKYNVATVLDSQNLTQLKGDLSADARGDYYKNLILSNTVNKIIFG
;
A
#
# COMPACT_ATOMS: atom_id res chain seq x y z
N PHE A 1 24.57 17.87 2.01
CA PHE A 1 23.08 17.81 2.09
C PHE A 1 22.50 18.78 3.14
N GLU A 2 23.34 19.60 3.81
CA GLU A 2 22.88 20.34 4.98
C GLU A 2 22.38 21.79 4.74
N ASN A 3 22.44 22.37 3.56
CA ASN A 3 22.28 23.84 3.54
C ASN A 3 21.31 24.48 2.53
N ASN A 4 20.40 23.75 1.85
CA ASN A 4 19.60 24.42 0.82
C ASN A 4 18.09 24.15 0.80
N PHE A 5 17.48 23.63 1.87
CA PHE A 5 16.05 23.25 1.82
C PHE A 5 15.10 24.07 2.69
N TYR A 6 15.55 25.08 3.43
CA TYR A 6 14.67 25.82 4.35
C TYR A 6 14.69 27.34 4.08
N PRO A 7 13.57 27.94 3.64
CA PRO A 7 13.40 29.37 3.70
C PRO A 7 13.30 29.83 5.17
N GLU A 8 13.95 30.92 5.48
CA GLU A 8 13.86 31.58 6.80
C GLU A 8 12.42 32.06 7.07
N SER A 9 11.63 31.27 7.79
CA SER A 9 10.26 31.65 8.18
C SER A 9 9.97 31.21 9.63
N PRO A 10 9.04 31.89 10.32
CA PRO A 10 8.69 31.62 11.74
C PRO A 10 8.11 30.22 12.01
N ASN A 11 7.88 29.41 10.98
CA ASN A 11 7.41 28.01 11.08
C ASN A 11 8.56 26.96 11.15
N LEU A 12 9.81 27.40 11.23
CA LEU A 12 11.00 26.52 11.25
C LEU A 12 10.96 25.47 12.37
N LEU A 13 10.48 25.82 13.56
CA LEU A 13 10.41 24.88 14.69
C LEU A 13 9.39 23.74 14.44
N ASN A 14 8.27 24.03 13.80
CA ASN A 14 7.26 23.03 13.46
C ASN A 14 7.73 22.18 12.25
N ALA A 15 8.38 22.78 11.27
CA ALA A 15 8.97 22.09 10.14
C ALA A 15 10.12 21.17 10.61
N GLN A 16 11.00 21.65 11.50
CA GLN A 16 12.05 20.82 12.10
C GLN A 16 11.50 19.64 12.89
N ARG A 17 10.47 19.84 13.72
CA ARG A 17 9.83 18.74 14.46
C ARG A 17 9.22 17.70 13.52
N SER A 18 8.50 18.12 12.50
CA SER A 18 7.90 17.21 11.51
C SER A 18 8.98 16.46 10.72
N THR A 19 10.06 17.12 10.33
CA THR A 19 11.18 16.50 9.62
C THR A 19 11.91 15.51 10.51
N THR A 20 12.13 15.84 11.79
CA THR A 20 12.79 14.94 12.75
C THR A 20 11.96 13.68 12.97
N THR A 21 10.64 13.79 13.09
CA THR A 21 9.76 12.64 13.25
C THR A 21 9.78 11.76 12.00
N ALA A 22 9.65 12.35 10.81
CA ALA A 22 9.70 11.60 9.55
C ALA A 22 11.05 10.90 9.34
N SER A 23 12.16 11.58 9.67
CA SER A 23 13.50 10.97 9.61
C SER A 23 13.64 9.81 10.57
N ALA A 24 13.12 9.93 11.80
CA ALA A 24 13.18 8.86 12.79
C ALA A 24 12.38 7.62 12.34
N GLU A 25 11.20 7.81 11.71
CA GLU A 25 10.40 6.72 11.14
C GLU A 25 11.13 6.01 9.98
N ILE A 26 11.75 6.79 9.08
CA ILE A 26 12.54 6.24 7.98
C ILE A 26 13.75 5.49 8.52
N ASP A 27 14.49 6.04 9.49
CA ASP A 27 15.64 5.40 10.11
C ASP A 27 15.24 4.10 10.81
N ASN A 28 14.11 4.07 11.51
CA ASN A 28 13.59 2.86 12.13
C ASN A 28 13.28 1.77 11.08
N LEU A 29 12.67 2.16 9.95
CA LEU A 29 12.39 1.24 8.85
C LEU A 29 13.66 0.69 8.22
N LEU A 30 14.68 1.53 8.00
CA LEU A 30 15.96 1.16 7.39
C LEU A 30 16.90 0.38 8.34
N ARG A 31 16.57 0.24 9.62
CA ARG A 31 17.29 -0.65 10.54
C ARG A 31 17.13 -2.14 10.19
N TYR A 32 16.07 -2.49 9.49
CA TYR A 32 15.85 -3.85 9.04
C TYR A 32 16.69 -4.12 7.77
N PRO A 33 17.70 -5.02 7.81
CA PRO A 33 18.62 -5.24 6.68
C PRO A 33 17.89 -5.64 5.40
N GLY A 34 16.84 -6.46 5.51
CA GLY A 34 16.01 -6.86 4.37
C GLY A 34 15.30 -5.68 3.71
N VAL A 35 14.70 -4.79 4.50
CA VAL A 35 14.03 -3.58 4.00
C VAL A 35 15.05 -2.64 3.35
N LYS A 36 16.18 -2.41 4.02
CA LYS A 36 17.26 -1.57 3.49
C LYS A 36 17.81 -2.09 2.17
N SER A 37 18.01 -3.40 2.03
CA SER A 37 18.54 -4.00 0.80
C SER A 37 17.59 -3.82 -0.38
N VAL A 38 16.29 -3.80 -0.15
CA VAL A 38 15.28 -3.58 -1.19
C VAL A 38 15.12 -2.10 -1.52
N LEU A 39 14.90 -1.25 -0.49
CA LEU A 39 14.59 0.18 -0.71
C LEU A 39 15.80 1.02 -1.11
N CYS A 40 17.00 0.65 -0.67
CA CYS A 40 18.23 1.38 -0.98
C CYS A 40 19.03 0.76 -2.13
N ASN A 41 18.48 -0.18 -2.86
CA ASN A 41 19.12 -0.74 -4.04
C ASN A 41 19.03 0.25 -5.20
N ARG A 42 20.14 0.42 -5.94
CA ARG A 42 20.20 1.28 -7.13
C ARG A 42 19.60 0.63 -8.37
N SER A 43 19.49 -0.69 -8.41
CA SER A 43 18.86 -1.43 -9.50
C SER A 43 17.47 -1.87 -9.07
N ASN A 44 16.46 -1.45 -9.81
CA ASN A 44 15.11 -1.97 -9.66
C ASN A 44 14.90 -3.11 -10.65
N ASN A 45 14.60 -4.29 -10.17
CA ASN A 45 14.28 -5.47 -10.98
C ASN A 45 12.78 -5.74 -11.08
N LEU A 46 11.93 -4.91 -10.47
CA LEU A 46 10.48 -4.97 -10.59
C LEU A 46 10.00 -3.86 -11.54
N ASP A 47 9.46 -4.27 -12.67
CA ASP A 47 8.80 -3.40 -13.63
C ASP A 47 7.29 -3.67 -13.56
N TYR A 48 6.57 -2.82 -12.84
CA TYR A 48 5.13 -2.98 -12.61
C TYR A 48 4.32 -2.82 -13.90
N ASP A 49 4.76 -1.97 -14.81
CA ASP A 49 4.09 -1.78 -16.10
C ASP A 49 4.22 -3.04 -16.96
N LYS A 50 5.39 -3.66 -16.94
CA LYS A 50 5.63 -4.94 -17.61
C LYS A 50 4.83 -6.07 -16.98
N ILE A 51 4.77 -6.16 -15.66
CA ILE A 51 3.95 -7.13 -14.93
C ILE A 51 2.48 -7.07 -15.42
N LEU A 52 1.94 -5.86 -15.53
CA LEU A 52 0.55 -5.64 -15.95
C LEU A 52 0.33 -5.86 -17.45
N SER A 53 1.29 -5.47 -18.30
CA SER A 53 1.14 -5.55 -19.76
C SER A 53 1.39 -6.95 -20.31
N GLU A 54 2.20 -7.76 -19.64
CA GLU A 54 2.50 -9.14 -20.04
C GLU A 54 1.69 -10.18 -19.25
N GLY A 55 0.92 -9.77 -18.25
CA GLY A 55 0.15 -10.68 -17.39
C GLY A 55 1.03 -11.58 -16.53
N GLN A 56 2.15 -11.07 -16.04
CA GLN A 56 3.08 -11.84 -15.24
C GLN A 56 2.52 -12.17 -13.85
N VAL A 57 2.89 -13.34 -13.32
CA VAL A 57 2.60 -13.71 -11.94
C VAL A 57 3.72 -13.22 -11.03
N THR A 58 3.36 -12.42 -10.04
CA THR A 58 4.30 -11.88 -9.05
C THR A 58 3.89 -12.34 -7.66
N LEU A 59 4.81 -12.94 -6.94
CA LEU A 59 4.62 -13.37 -5.55
C LEU A 59 5.41 -12.44 -4.63
N VAL A 60 4.71 -11.76 -3.72
CA VAL A 60 5.31 -10.85 -2.74
C VAL A 60 5.19 -11.45 -1.35
N CYS A 61 6.31 -11.69 -0.72
CA CYS A 61 6.35 -12.24 0.62
C CYS A 61 6.90 -11.20 1.61
N THR A 62 6.03 -10.71 2.48
CA THR A 62 6.37 -9.73 3.52
C THR A 62 6.32 -10.38 4.90
N ARG A 63 7.14 -11.42 5.12
CA ARG A 63 7.10 -12.25 6.33
C ARG A 63 7.19 -11.42 7.62
N ARG A 64 6.07 -11.34 8.34
CA ARG A 64 5.97 -10.59 9.61
C ARG A 64 6.97 -11.11 10.65
N GLY A 65 7.20 -12.42 10.71
CA GLY A 65 8.16 -13.03 11.64
C GLY A 65 9.60 -12.59 11.43
N ASP A 66 9.99 -12.26 10.20
CA ASP A 66 11.35 -11.84 9.87
C ASP A 66 11.52 -10.32 9.88
N LEU A 67 10.49 -9.57 9.50
CA LEU A 67 10.53 -8.12 9.34
C LEU A 67 10.03 -7.37 10.58
N GLY A 68 9.22 -8.02 11.42
CA GLY A 68 8.46 -7.34 12.46
C GLY A 68 7.23 -6.60 11.91
N GLU A 69 6.33 -6.21 12.78
CA GLU A 69 5.02 -5.63 12.43
C GLU A 69 5.14 -4.37 11.57
N THR A 70 5.91 -3.40 12.01
CA THR A 70 6.05 -2.10 11.34
C THR A 70 6.69 -2.21 9.96
N ALA A 71 7.76 -2.99 9.84
CA ALA A 71 8.44 -3.16 8.56
C ALA A 71 7.63 -4.01 7.56
N HIS A 72 6.90 -5.02 8.05
CA HIS A 72 5.95 -5.80 7.26
C HIS A 72 4.87 -4.89 6.63
N LYS A 73 4.20 -4.07 7.44
CA LYS A 73 3.19 -3.11 6.95
C LYS A 73 3.77 -2.11 5.94
N ALA A 74 4.88 -1.49 6.29
CA ALA A 74 5.49 -0.48 5.43
C ALA A 74 5.92 -1.08 4.09
N PHE A 75 6.56 -2.25 4.08
CA PHE A 75 7.00 -2.90 2.86
C PHE A 75 5.82 -3.31 1.97
N GLY A 76 4.77 -3.89 2.57
CA GLY A 76 3.55 -4.23 1.84
C GLY A 76 2.86 -3.00 1.25
N LEU A 77 2.77 -1.89 2.00
CA LEU A 77 2.22 -0.63 1.50
C LEU A 77 3.06 -0.06 0.37
N PHE A 78 4.38 -0.07 0.45
CA PHE A 78 5.25 0.37 -0.65
C PHE A 78 4.95 -0.40 -1.93
N PHE A 79 4.88 -1.73 -1.85
CA PHE A 79 4.55 -2.56 -3.00
C PHE A 79 3.17 -2.22 -3.56
N LEU A 80 2.14 -2.15 -2.71
CA LEU A 80 0.78 -1.84 -3.13
C LEU A 80 0.66 -0.47 -3.77
N LEU A 81 1.33 0.55 -3.25
CA LEU A 81 1.27 1.91 -3.78
C LEU A 81 2.03 2.05 -5.10
N LEU A 82 3.16 1.38 -5.27
CA LEU A 82 3.88 1.35 -6.54
C LEU A 82 3.08 0.61 -7.61
N MET A 83 2.50 -0.54 -7.29
CA MET A 83 1.60 -1.27 -8.18
C MET A 83 0.37 -0.42 -8.54
N GLN A 84 -0.21 0.28 -7.55
CA GLN A 84 -1.33 1.20 -7.76
C GLN A 84 -0.99 2.30 -8.77
N GLN A 85 0.19 2.89 -8.66
CA GLN A 85 0.63 3.92 -9.60
C GLN A 85 0.62 3.40 -11.04
N SER A 86 1.16 2.22 -11.29
CA SER A 86 1.14 1.59 -12.61
C SER A 86 -0.27 1.18 -13.04
N ILE A 87 -1.10 0.67 -12.12
CA ILE A 87 -2.50 0.34 -12.44
C ILE A 87 -3.28 1.59 -12.91
N LEU A 88 -3.18 2.69 -12.17
CA LEU A 88 -3.91 3.92 -12.49
C LEU A 88 -3.37 4.64 -13.74
N ALA A 89 -2.10 4.44 -14.07
CA ALA A 89 -1.47 4.96 -15.29
C ALA A 89 -1.67 4.04 -16.52
N ARG A 90 -2.28 2.89 -16.36
CA ARG A 90 -2.41 1.84 -17.38
C ARG A 90 -3.08 2.36 -18.65
N PRO A 91 -2.42 2.29 -19.82
CA PRO A 91 -3.00 2.72 -21.09
C PRO A 91 -4.13 1.78 -21.53
N GLY A 92 -4.92 2.23 -22.51
CA GLY A 92 -5.98 1.43 -23.10
C GLY A 92 -7.33 1.53 -22.38
N ASN A 93 -8.22 0.62 -22.70
CA ASN A 93 -9.57 0.52 -22.14
C ASN A 93 -9.87 -0.92 -21.69
N ASP A 94 -11.06 -1.15 -21.15
CA ASP A 94 -11.46 -2.44 -20.58
C ASP A 94 -11.39 -3.62 -21.58
N SER A 95 -11.52 -3.35 -22.88
CA SER A 95 -11.52 -4.40 -23.90
C SER A 95 -10.13 -4.86 -24.35
N ASN A 96 -9.10 -4.02 -24.17
CA ASN A 96 -7.74 -4.32 -24.63
C ASN A 96 -6.69 -4.47 -23.52
N ARG A 97 -7.07 -4.22 -22.26
CA ARG A 97 -6.20 -4.48 -21.12
C ARG A 97 -6.20 -5.96 -20.75
N ILE A 98 -5.03 -6.55 -20.56
CA ILE A 98 -4.94 -7.91 -20.01
C ILE A 98 -5.53 -7.93 -18.60
N PRO A 99 -6.49 -8.80 -18.28
CA PRO A 99 -7.03 -8.92 -16.94
C PRO A 99 -5.93 -9.25 -15.93
N HIS A 100 -5.94 -8.58 -14.80
CA HIS A 100 -5.02 -8.86 -13.70
C HIS A 100 -5.80 -9.12 -12.42
N CYS A 101 -5.31 -10.00 -11.56
CA CYS A 101 -5.93 -10.29 -10.28
C CYS A 101 -4.92 -10.05 -9.15
N LEU A 102 -5.29 -9.20 -8.21
CA LEU A 102 -4.49 -8.86 -7.04
C LEU A 102 -5.10 -9.55 -5.81
N TYR A 103 -4.36 -10.48 -5.23
CA TYR A 103 -4.71 -11.14 -3.98
C TYR A 103 -3.94 -10.46 -2.84
N ILE A 104 -4.65 -10.03 -1.80
CA ILE A 104 -4.06 -9.40 -0.63
C ILE A 104 -4.51 -10.17 0.60
N ASP A 105 -3.58 -10.96 1.13
CA ASP A 105 -3.74 -11.66 2.39
C ASP A 105 -3.57 -10.68 3.55
N ASP A 106 -4.32 -10.88 4.63
CA ASP A 106 -4.34 -10.00 5.81
C ASP A 106 -4.54 -8.50 5.44
N PHE A 107 -5.44 -8.24 4.49
CA PHE A 107 -5.72 -6.90 3.93
C PHE A 107 -5.97 -5.80 4.98
N PRO A 108 -6.60 -6.08 6.14
CA PRO A 108 -6.79 -5.08 7.18
C PRO A 108 -5.53 -4.34 7.62
N ALA A 109 -4.36 -4.98 7.52
CA ALA A 109 -3.08 -4.35 7.84
C ALA A 109 -2.74 -3.15 6.93
N TYR A 110 -3.36 -3.06 5.75
CA TYR A 110 -3.04 -2.07 4.70
C TYR A 110 -4.15 -1.05 4.47
N ILE A 111 -5.20 -1.05 5.31
CA ILE A 111 -6.33 -0.11 5.14
C ILE A 111 -5.90 1.30 5.53
N CYS A 112 -5.86 2.19 4.55
CA CYS A 112 -5.63 3.62 4.72
C CYS A 112 -6.20 4.39 3.52
N LYS A 113 -6.19 5.72 3.59
CA LYS A 113 -6.69 6.56 2.50
C LYS A 113 -5.98 6.30 1.17
N ALA A 114 -4.69 6.02 1.20
CA ALA A 114 -3.91 5.78 -0.02
C ALA A 114 -4.28 4.46 -0.73
N THR A 115 -4.88 3.49 -0.03
CA THR A 115 -5.30 2.21 -0.57
C THR A 115 -6.78 2.17 -1.01
N GLU A 116 -7.55 3.24 -0.83
CA GLU A 116 -8.95 3.32 -1.31
C GLU A 116 -9.14 2.96 -2.79
N PRO A 117 -8.25 3.32 -3.72
CA PRO A 117 -8.38 2.93 -5.12
C PRO A 117 -8.46 1.42 -5.37
N ILE A 118 -7.90 0.60 -4.48
CA ILE A 118 -7.91 -0.86 -4.59
C ILE A 118 -9.36 -1.40 -4.72
N TYR A 119 -10.28 -0.89 -3.92
CA TYR A 119 -11.67 -1.36 -3.92
C TYR A 119 -12.64 -0.40 -4.63
N THR A 120 -12.23 0.83 -4.97
CA THR A 120 -13.11 1.79 -5.64
C THR A 120 -12.84 1.96 -7.13
N LEU A 121 -11.58 1.82 -7.58
CA LEU A 121 -11.18 2.17 -8.94
C LEU A 121 -10.59 1.02 -9.76
N TYR A 122 -9.96 0.03 -9.17
CA TYR A 122 -9.19 -0.99 -9.89
C TYR A 122 -9.99 -1.73 -10.95
N ARG A 123 -11.30 -1.93 -10.72
CA ARG A 123 -12.20 -2.54 -11.71
C ARG A 123 -12.21 -1.80 -13.05
N LYS A 124 -12.09 -0.46 -13.04
CA LYS A 124 -12.04 0.36 -14.27
C LYS A 124 -10.74 0.15 -15.06
N TYR A 125 -9.75 -0.44 -14.45
CA TYR A 125 -8.45 -0.74 -15.06
C TYR A 125 -8.27 -2.22 -15.37
N ASN A 126 -9.35 -2.98 -15.36
CA ASN A 126 -9.37 -4.43 -15.57
C ASN A 126 -8.49 -5.19 -14.56
N VAL A 127 -8.54 -4.74 -13.30
CA VAL A 127 -7.88 -5.40 -12.17
C VAL A 127 -8.95 -5.84 -11.16
N ALA A 128 -9.06 -7.15 -10.98
CA ALA A 128 -9.88 -7.73 -9.92
C ALA A 128 -9.07 -7.76 -8.61
N THR A 129 -9.74 -7.60 -7.47
CA THR A 129 -9.12 -7.69 -6.15
C THR A 129 -9.79 -8.76 -5.32
N VAL A 130 -8.98 -9.57 -4.67
CA VAL A 130 -9.40 -10.55 -3.67
C VAL A 130 -8.75 -10.14 -2.34
N LEU A 131 -9.59 -9.80 -1.38
CA LEU A 131 -9.17 -9.25 -0.09
C LEU A 131 -9.52 -10.27 0.99
N ASP A 132 -8.52 -10.74 1.73
CA ASP A 132 -8.73 -11.64 2.86
C ASP A 132 -8.78 -10.88 4.18
N SER A 133 -9.66 -11.32 5.08
CA SER A 133 -9.80 -10.78 6.43
C SER A 133 -10.39 -11.83 7.36
N GLN A 134 -9.84 -11.98 8.54
CA GLN A 134 -10.31 -12.95 9.54
C GLN A 134 -11.69 -12.61 10.10
N ASN A 135 -12.03 -11.34 10.18
CA ASN A 135 -13.35 -10.89 10.61
C ASN A 135 -13.70 -9.48 10.10
N LEU A 136 -15.00 -9.16 10.09
CA LEU A 136 -15.49 -7.87 9.58
C LEU A 136 -15.07 -6.65 10.43
N THR A 137 -14.71 -6.85 11.69
CA THR A 137 -14.27 -5.76 12.56
C THR A 137 -12.89 -5.26 12.16
N GLN A 138 -12.02 -6.16 11.70
CA GLN A 138 -10.69 -5.80 11.21
C GLN A 138 -10.73 -4.89 9.98
N LEU A 139 -11.81 -4.90 9.19
CA LEU A 139 -11.99 -3.98 8.06
C LEU A 139 -12.06 -2.50 8.46
N LYS A 140 -12.08 -2.18 9.74
CA LYS A 140 -11.89 -0.83 10.24
C LYS A 140 -10.42 -0.38 10.25
N GLY A 141 -9.48 -1.31 10.07
CA GLY A 141 -8.05 -1.08 10.14
C GLY A 141 -7.62 -0.54 11.52
N ASP A 142 -6.53 0.19 11.55
CA ASP A 142 -6.02 0.83 12.77
C ASP A 142 -6.95 1.95 13.31
N LEU A 143 -8.00 2.30 12.57
CA LEU A 143 -8.99 3.33 12.91
C LEU A 143 -10.24 2.75 13.60
N SER A 144 -10.13 1.57 14.18
CA SER A 144 -11.27 0.84 14.77
C SER A 144 -12.06 1.60 15.85
N ALA A 145 -11.42 2.54 16.54
CA ALA A 145 -12.03 3.38 17.58
C ALA A 145 -12.61 4.71 17.04
N ASP A 146 -12.50 5.00 15.75
CA ASP A 146 -12.90 6.26 15.12
C ASP A 146 -14.02 6.02 14.09
N ALA A 147 -14.87 7.02 13.87
CA ALA A 147 -15.88 7.05 12.81
C ALA A 147 -15.31 6.76 11.41
N ARG A 148 -14.03 7.06 11.18
CA ARG A 148 -13.32 6.71 9.96
C ARG A 148 -13.16 5.20 9.75
N GLY A 149 -13.07 4.42 10.82
CA GLY A 149 -13.03 2.95 10.72
C GLY A 149 -14.33 2.39 10.14
N ASP A 150 -15.48 2.90 10.58
CA ASP A 150 -16.77 2.50 10.03
C ASP A 150 -16.93 2.95 8.56
N TYR A 151 -16.40 4.09 8.19
CA TYR A 151 -16.34 4.54 6.80
C TYR A 151 -15.60 3.51 5.91
N TYR A 152 -14.38 3.10 6.27
CA TYR A 152 -13.62 2.12 5.48
C TYR A 152 -14.32 0.78 5.39
N LYS A 153 -14.81 0.25 6.51
CA LYS A 153 -15.57 -0.99 6.52
C LYS A 153 -16.76 -0.94 5.56
N ASN A 154 -17.57 0.12 5.62
CA ASN A 154 -18.74 0.27 4.76
C ASN A 154 -18.33 0.46 3.29
N LEU A 155 -17.28 1.22 3.02
CA LEU A 155 -16.76 1.45 1.68
C LEU A 155 -16.26 0.14 1.03
N ILE A 156 -15.51 -0.68 1.76
CA ILE A 156 -15.03 -1.98 1.29
C ILE A 156 -16.22 -2.91 1.01
N LEU A 157 -17.13 -3.05 1.97
CA LEU A 157 -18.27 -3.94 1.86
C LEU A 157 -19.23 -3.54 0.72
N SER A 158 -19.39 -2.25 0.46
CA SER A 158 -20.25 -1.74 -0.62
C SER A 158 -19.64 -1.97 -2.00
N ASN A 159 -18.32 -1.96 -2.11
CA ASN A 159 -17.61 -2.15 -3.38
C ASN A 159 -17.23 -3.61 -3.67
N THR A 160 -17.37 -4.50 -2.68
CA THR A 160 -17.10 -5.93 -2.85
C THR A 160 -18.39 -6.64 -3.26
N VAL A 161 -18.47 -7.08 -4.51
CA VAL A 161 -19.65 -7.76 -5.08
C VAL A 161 -19.81 -9.15 -4.49
N ASN A 162 -18.74 -9.94 -4.50
CA ASN A 162 -18.74 -11.32 -3.99
C ASN A 162 -18.15 -11.34 -2.56
N LYS A 163 -18.87 -12.01 -1.65
CA LYS A 163 -18.42 -12.21 -0.28
C LYS A 163 -18.48 -13.69 0.05
N ILE A 164 -17.34 -14.25 0.44
CA ILE A 164 -17.23 -15.65 0.88
C ILE A 164 -16.97 -15.61 2.38
N ILE A 165 -17.82 -16.25 3.14
CA ILE A 165 -17.74 -16.30 4.62
C ILE A 165 -17.61 -17.76 4.99
N PHE A 166 -16.56 -18.06 5.73
CA PHE A 166 -16.32 -19.37 6.30
C PHE A 166 -16.88 -19.39 7.72
N GLY A 167 -17.62 -20.45 8.05
CA GLY A 167 -18.20 -20.68 9.38
C GLY A 167 -17.25 -21.41 10.31
#